data_9cd03a56581393d06b919871799f1155
#
_entry.id   9cd03a56581393d06b919871799f1155
#
_cell.length_a   1.000
_cell.length_b   1.000
_cell.length_c   1.000
_cell.angle_alpha   90.00
_cell.angle_beta   90.00
_cell.angle_gamma   90.00
#
_symmetry.space_group_name_H-M   'P 1'
#
loop_
_entity.id
_entity.type
_entity.pdbx_description
1 polymer ?
#
loop_
_entity_poly.entity_id
_entity_poly.type
_entity_poly.pdbx_seq_one_letter_code
_entity_poly.pdbx_strand_id
1 'polypeptide(L)'
;LINLLMLVPSIYMLQVYDRVLSSQNETTLVMLTLMVVGFFVFIGTLEVLRSFVVIRIGSQLERRFNLRVYKAAFERNLQRGQGHAGQSLGDLTVIRQFITGPALFAFFDAPWFPIYLFVIFLFNVWLGVLATAGAVLLIALACLNEYLTKKPLGEAGVFSQQSTQLATSHLHNAETIQAMGMLGALRKRWFAVHSQFLGFQNRASDTGSVITSLSKSLRLCLQSLVLGLGAFLVIKGEMTAGMMIAGSILMGRVLSPIDQLIAVWKQWSSAKLAYQRLDDLLREFPPEAEQMALPAPKGQVSFEHVSAGPPGRRVATLQQVSFNLGAGEVLGVLGASGSGKSTLARVLVGVWPTLAGTVRLDGADIHRWNRDDLGPHIGFLPQDIELFSGSIADNIARFCEADPERVVKAAQQAGVHELILRLPQGYDTVLGDNGGGLSGGQK
;
A
#
# COMPACT_ATOMS: atom_id res chain seq x y z
N LEU A 1 21.93 16.45 12.08
CA LEU A 1 22.26 17.89 12.08
C LEU A 1 21.06 18.74 12.45
N ILE A 2 19.87 18.60 11.78
CA ILE A 2 18.65 19.37 12.09
C ILE A 2 18.32 19.30 13.56
N ASN A 3 18.30 18.13 14.18
CA ASN A 3 17.97 17.95 15.58
C ASN A 3 18.99 18.59 16.54
N LEU A 4 20.27 18.66 16.19
CA LEU A 4 21.26 19.44 16.93
C LEU A 4 20.99 20.95 16.86
N LEU A 5 20.67 21.44 15.66
CA LEU A 5 20.34 22.85 15.45
C LEU A 5 19.06 23.27 16.18
N MET A 6 18.17 22.32 16.50
CA MET A 6 16.99 22.59 17.33
C MET A 6 17.29 22.99 18.79
N LEU A 7 18.56 22.90 19.22
CA LEU A 7 19.04 23.48 20.49
C LEU A 7 19.25 25.00 20.43
N VAL A 8 19.42 25.56 19.21
CA VAL A 8 19.71 26.99 19.03
C VAL A 8 18.71 27.92 19.72
N PRO A 9 17.38 27.70 19.67
CA PRO A 9 16.44 28.58 20.38
C PRO A 9 16.66 28.60 21.90
N SER A 10 17.02 27.47 22.51
CA SER A 10 17.27 27.36 23.94
C SER A 10 18.56 28.09 24.33
N ILE A 11 19.62 27.95 23.54
CA ILE A 11 20.89 28.64 23.71
C ILE A 11 20.72 30.16 23.53
N TYR A 12 19.92 30.55 22.51
CA TYR A 12 19.62 31.98 22.29
C TYR A 12 18.93 32.60 23.50
N MET A 13 17.88 31.94 24.02
CA MET A 13 17.17 32.46 25.19
C MET A 13 18.08 32.52 26.42
N LEU A 14 18.93 31.51 26.64
CA LEU A 14 19.93 31.55 27.71
C LEU A 14 20.84 32.80 27.59
N GLN A 15 21.39 33.08 26.41
CA GLN A 15 22.25 34.23 26.16
C GLN A 15 21.51 35.56 26.31
N VAL A 16 20.27 35.63 25.84
CA VAL A 16 19.46 36.86 25.96
C VAL A 16 19.19 37.20 27.43
N TYR A 17 18.72 36.23 28.21
CA TYR A 17 18.37 36.47 29.62
C TYR A 17 19.58 36.67 30.52
N ASP A 18 20.62 35.88 30.36
CA ASP A 18 21.77 35.93 31.31
C ASP A 18 22.81 36.97 30.93
N ARG A 19 22.94 37.31 29.63
CA ARG A 19 23.96 38.23 29.15
C ARG A 19 23.44 39.54 28.62
N VAL A 20 22.45 39.50 27.72
CA VAL A 20 21.97 40.75 27.06
C VAL A 20 21.17 41.62 27.99
N LEU A 21 20.21 41.04 28.73
CA LEU A 21 19.39 41.80 29.70
C LEU A 21 20.19 42.32 30.86
N SER A 22 21.22 41.59 31.33
CA SER A 22 22.09 42.07 32.42
C SER A 22 23.05 43.16 31.98
N SER A 23 23.53 43.14 30.72
CA SER A 23 24.44 44.11 30.15
C SER A 23 23.77 45.29 29.47
N GLN A 24 22.45 45.22 29.19
CA GLN A 24 21.64 46.21 28.42
C GLN A 24 22.28 46.59 27.09
N ASN A 25 22.96 45.66 26.42
CA ASN A 25 23.69 45.89 25.18
C ASN A 25 22.85 45.55 23.95
N GLU A 26 22.30 46.57 23.30
CA GLU A 26 21.45 46.42 22.10
C GLU A 26 22.20 45.79 20.90
N THR A 27 23.51 46.13 20.74
CA THR A 27 24.32 45.59 19.63
C THR A 27 24.47 44.08 19.76
N THR A 28 24.69 43.60 20.98
CA THR A 28 24.76 42.15 21.22
C THR A 28 23.44 41.44 20.93
N LEU A 29 22.31 42.09 21.28
CA LEU A 29 20.99 41.54 20.99
C LEU A 29 20.77 41.39 19.45
N VAL A 30 21.07 42.45 18.70
CA VAL A 30 20.91 42.48 17.24
C VAL A 30 21.78 41.40 16.60
N MET A 31 23.04 41.27 16.99
CA MET A 31 23.97 40.24 16.45
C MET A 31 23.50 38.83 16.75
N LEU A 32 23.08 38.53 17.99
CA LEU A 32 22.54 37.24 18.36
C LEU A 32 21.25 36.89 17.61
N THR A 33 20.37 37.87 17.44
CA THR A 33 19.11 37.71 16.69
C THR A 33 19.37 37.42 15.21
N LEU A 34 20.27 38.15 14.57
CA LEU A 34 20.67 37.88 13.16
C LEU A 34 21.25 36.48 13.01
N MET A 35 22.13 36.07 13.95
CA MET A 35 22.70 34.72 13.92
C MET A 35 21.62 33.63 14.05
N VAL A 36 20.66 33.80 14.94
CA VAL A 36 19.55 32.85 15.13
C VAL A 36 18.64 32.80 13.89
N VAL A 37 18.31 33.95 13.30
CA VAL A 37 17.57 34.00 12.04
C VAL A 37 18.30 33.25 10.94
N GLY A 38 19.62 33.44 10.82
CA GLY A 38 20.47 32.68 9.88
C GLY A 38 20.38 31.15 10.13
N PHE A 39 20.44 30.71 11.39
CA PHE A 39 20.26 29.29 11.71
C PHE A 39 18.86 28.77 11.36
N PHE A 40 17.79 29.53 11.57
CA PHE A 40 16.45 29.12 11.19
C PHE A 40 16.28 28.99 9.67
N VAL A 41 16.86 29.91 8.89
CA VAL A 41 16.89 29.79 7.43
C VAL A 41 17.64 28.53 6.99
N PHE A 42 18.77 28.24 7.65
CA PHE A 42 19.54 27.03 7.38
C PHE A 42 18.78 25.76 7.76
N ILE A 43 18.11 25.73 8.93
CA ILE A 43 17.24 24.61 9.34
C ILE A 43 16.13 24.38 8.31
N GLY A 44 15.44 25.46 7.91
CA GLY A 44 14.39 25.38 6.90
C GLY A 44 14.87 24.82 5.57
N THR A 45 16.07 25.25 5.12
CA THR A 45 16.70 24.68 3.90
C THR A 45 16.99 23.18 4.04
N LEU A 46 17.53 22.76 5.19
CA LEU A 46 17.79 21.34 5.45
C LEU A 46 16.50 20.50 5.52
N GLU A 47 15.42 21.05 6.08
CA GLU A 47 14.11 20.37 6.11
C GLU A 47 13.53 20.20 4.71
N VAL A 48 13.64 21.22 3.86
CA VAL A 48 13.22 21.13 2.44
C VAL A 48 14.04 20.06 1.71
N LEU A 49 15.37 20.08 1.86
CA LEU A 49 16.25 19.08 1.25
C LEU A 49 15.90 17.66 1.75
N ARG A 50 15.70 17.48 3.04
CA ARG A 50 15.27 16.21 3.64
C ARG A 50 13.97 15.71 3.02
N SER A 51 12.98 16.59 2.86
CA SER A 51 11.69 16.25 2.26
C SER A 51 11.84 15.84 0.80
N PHE A 52 12.62 16.56 -0.01
CA PHE A 52 12.88 16.19 -1.41
C PHE A 52 13.56 14.83 -1.54
N VAL A 53 14.56 14.54 -0.70
CA VAL A 53 15.25 13.24 -0.71
C VAL A 53 14.27 12.10 -0.42
N VAL A 54 13.43 12.25 0.61
CA VAL A 54 12.46 11.23 1.02
C VAL A 54 11.39 11.01 -0.05
N ILE A 55 10.88 12.07 -0.68
CA ILE A 55 9.94 11.97 -1.81
C ILE A 55 10.58 11.21 -2.98
N ARG A 56 11.85 11.49 -3.30
CA ARG A 56 12.58 10.78 -4.36
C ARG A 56 12.78 9.30 -4.05
N ILE A 57 13.13 8.96 -2.81
CA ILE A 57 13.26 7.58 -2.35
C ILE A 57 11.91 6.85 -2.47
N GLY A 58 10.81 7.49 -2.01
CA GLY A 58 9.47 6.91 -2.13
C GLY A 58 9.05 6.64 -3.57
N SER A 59 9.35 7.57 -4.49
CA SER A 59 9.07 7.39 -5.92
C SER A 59 9.91 6.29 -6.56
N GLN A 60 11.18 6.17 -6.19
CA GLN A 60 12.05 5.08 -6.66
C GLN A 60 11.58 3.72 -6.15
N LEU A 61 11.17 3.65 -4.87
CA LEU A 61 10.64 2.43 -4.28
C LEU A 61 9.40 1.96 -5.05
N GLU A 62 8.46 2.87 -5.29
CA GLU A 62 7.24 2.57 -6.04
C GLU A 62 7.55 2.07 -7.46
N ARG A 63 8.40 2.76 -8.20
CA ARG A 63 8.81 2.35 -9.57
C ARG A 63 9.45 0.97 -9.59
N ARG A 64 10.26 0.65 -8.58
CA ARG A 64 10.99 -0.63 -8.50
C ARG A 64 10.07 -1.80 -8.14
N PHE A 65 9.12 -1.58 -7.24
CA PHE A 65 8.28 -2.65 -6.72
C PHE A 65 6.94 -2.78 -7.43
N ASN A 66 6.44 -1.73 -8.08
CA ASN A 66 5.09 -1.71 -8.68
C ASN A 66 4.89 -2.85 -9.68
N LEU A 67 5.79 -3.00 -10.66
CA LEU A 67 5.69 -4.07 -11.67
C LEU A 67 5.77 -5.46 -11.04
N ARG A 68 6.64 -5.64 -10.06
CA ARG A 68 6.79 -6.92 -9.36
C ARG A 68 5.56 -7.27 -8.52
N VAL A 69 5.01 -6.29 -7.78
CA VAL A 69 3.79 -6.46 -6.99
C VAL A 69 2.60 -6.74 -7.91
N TYR A 70 2.51 -6.02 -9.04
CA TYR A 70 1.47 -6.26 -10.04
C TYR A 70 1.53 -7.70 -10.57
N LYS A 71 2.71 -8.19 -11.01
CA LYS A 71 2.88 -9.56 -11.51
C LYS A 71 2.53 -10.58 -10.44
N ALA A 72 3.04 -10.45 -9.22
CA ALA A 72 2.74 -11.37 -8.12
C ALA A 72 1.25 -11.36 -7.72
N ALA A 73 0.60 -10.19 -7.73
CA ALA A 73 -0.83 -10.07 -7.47
C ALA A 73 -1.68 -10.75 -8.56
N PHE A 74 -1.25 -10.60 -9.82
CA PHE A 74 -1.87 -11.27 -10.97
C PHE A 74 -1.76 -12.79 -10.85
N GLU A 75 -0.58 -13.32 -10.58
CA GLU A 75 -0.34 -14.76 -10.39
C GLU A 75 -1.16 -15.34 -9.22
N ARG A 76 -1.22 -14.62 -8.10
CA ARG A 76 -2.06 -15.00 -6.97
C ARG A 76 -3.54 -15.08 -7.36
N ASN A 77 -4.03 -14.12 -8.16
CA ASN A 77 -5.41 -14.12 -8.63
C ASN A 77 -5.71 -15.32 -9.53
N LEU A 78 -4.79 -15.67 -10.41
CA LEU A 78 -4.91 -16.86 -11.26
C LEU A 78 -4.93 -18.15 -10.44
N GLN A 79 -4.06 -18.30 -9.44
CA GLN A 79 -3.94 -19.53 -8.67
C GLN A 79 -5.01 -19.72 -7.61
N ARG A 80 -5.59 -18.65 -7.07
CA ARG A 80 -6.60 -18.72 -5.98
C ARG A 80 -8.02 -18.38 -6.44
N GLY A 81 -8.21 -17.91 -7.67
CA GLY A 81 -9.53 -17.69 -8.27
C GLY A 81 -10.34 -16.53 -7.70
N GLN A 82 -9.88 -15.87 -6.66
CA GLN A 82 -10.46 -14.64 -6.10
C GLN A 82 -9.36 -13.90 -5.33
N GLY A 83 -8.63 -13.07 -6.01
CA GLY A 83 -7.58 -12.27 -5.41
C GLY A 83 -7.99 -10.79 -5.32
N HIS A 84 -7.57 -10.17 -4.24
CA HIS A 84 -7.68 -8.73 -4.07
C HIS A 84 -6.50 -8.05 -4.78
N ALA A 85 -6.41 -8.19 -6.12
CA ALA A 85 -5.28 -7.65 -6.89
C ALA A 85 -5.07 -6.15 -6.64
N GLY A 86 -6.15 -5.38 -6.60
CA GLY A 86 -6.10 -3.95 -6.28
C GLY A 86 -5.61 -3.64 -4.87
N GLN A 87 -5.83 -4.54 -3.89
CA GLN A 87 -5.37 -4.35 -2.52
C GLN A 87 -3.84 -4.34 -2.43
N SER A 88 -3.15 -5.20 -3.15
CA SER A 88 -1.69 -5.29 -3.11
C SER A 88 -1.01 -4.01 -3.63
N LEU A 89 -1.58 -3.40 -4.67
CA LEU A 89 -1.13 -2.08 -5.16
C LEU A 89 -1.47 -0.96 -4.18
N GLY A 90 -2.64 -1.03 -3.53
CA GLY A 90 -3.01 -0.13 -2.44
C GLY A 90 -2.07 -0.24 -1.23
N ASP A 91 -1.64 -1.45 -0.87
CA ASP A 91 -0.68 -1.69 0.21
C ASP A 91 0.68 -1.04 -0.09
N LEU A 92 1.15 -1.10 -1.34
CA LEU A 92 2.37 -0.40 -1.76
C LEU A 92 2.22 1.12 -1.60
N THR A 93 1.06 1.68 -1.96
CA THR A 93 0.75 3.10 -1.77
C THR A 93 0.74 3.50 -0.29
N VAL A 94 0.19 2.67 0.60
CA VAL A 94 0.21 2.90 2.06
C VAL A 94 1.64 2.94 2.60
N ILE A 95 2.51 2.02 2.17
CA ILE A 95 3.93 2.01 2.55
C ILE A 95 4.64 3.27 2.03
N ARG A 96 4.40 3.66 0.78
CA ARG A 96 4.97 4.90 0.22
C ARG A 96 4.54 6.11 1.02
N GLN A 97 3.25 6.25 1.33
CA GLN A 97 2.72 7.37 2.13
C GLN A 97 3.33 7.43 3.53
N PHE A 98 3.59 6.28 4.15
CA PHE A 98 4.29 6.22 5.42
C PHE A 98 5.75 6.70 5.29
N ILE A 99 6.48 6.22 4.28
CA ILE A 99 7.89 6.59 4.05
C ILE A 99 8.02 8.07 3.67
N THR A 100 7.11 8.61 2.85
CA THR A 100 7.18 10.01 2.39
C THR A 100 6.49 11.00 3.33
N GLY A 101 5.79 10.50 4.34
CA GLY A 101 5.00 11.29 5.27
C GLY A 101 5.76 11.70 6.55
N PRO A 102 5.10 12.51 7.40
CA PRO A 102 5.67 12.97 8.67
C PRO A 102 5.94 11.81 9.65
N ALA A 103 5.32 10.67 9.44
CA ALA A 103 5.48 9.49 10.30
C ALA A 103 6.92 8.98 10.32
N LEU A 104 7.58 8.91 9.18
CA LEU A 104 8.98 8.49 9.11
C LEU A 104 9.89 9.42 9.89
N PHE A 105 9.66 10.73 9.82
CA PHE A 105 10.46 11.72 10.53
C PHE A 105 10.33 11.59 12.03
N ALA A 106 9.13 11.29 12.54
CA ALA A 106 8.93 11.04 13.99
C ALA A 106 9.82 9.89 14.49
N PHE A 107 9.99 8.83 13.70
CA PHE A 107 10.88 7.71 14.05
C PHE A 107 12.36 8.10 14.00
N PHE A 108 12.79 8.96 13.08
CA PHE A 108 14.18 9.42 13.02
C PHE A 108 14.50 10.49 14.07
N ASP A 109 13.51 11.25 14.51
CA ASP A 109 13.70 12.30 15.51
C ASP A 109 13.62 11.73 16.94
N ALA A 110 12.92 10.61 17.16
CA ALA A 110 12.79 9.97 18.46
C ALA A 110 14.14 9.60 19.13
N PRO A 111 15.17 9.04 18.42
CA PRO A 111 16.46 8.73 19.05
C PRO A 111 17.25 9.93 19.58
N TRP A 112 16.84 11.16 19.27
CA TRP A 112 17.49 12.38 19.73
C TRP A 112 17.00 12.85 21.10
N PHE A 113 15.88 12.31 21.61
CA PHE A 113 15.33 12.72 22.90
C PHE A 113 16.32 12.55 24.08
N PRO A 114 17.18 11.50 24.15
CA PRO A 114 18.14 11.38 25.25
C PRO A 114 19.19 12.50 25.25
N ILE A 115 19.56 13.02 24.07
CA ILE A 115 20.51 14.13 23.95
C ILE A 115 19.91 15.41 24.54
N TYR A 116 18.65 15.72 24.21
CA TYR A 116 17.96 16.86 24.79
C TYR A 116 17.78 16.71 26.31
N LEU A 117 17.47 15.51 26.76
CA LEU A 117 17.36 15.17 28.17
C LEU A 117 18.71 15.37 28.92
N PHE A 118 19.81 14.92 28.30
CA PHE A 118 21.16 15.13 28.85
C PHE A 118 21.49 16.63 28.98
N VAL A 119 21.12 17.45 28.02
CA VAL A 119 21.32 18.90 28.11
C VAL A 119 20.52 19.53 29.29
N ILE A 120 19.29 19.02 29.54
CA ILE A 120 18.53 19.48 30.73
C ILE A 120 19.22 19.08 32.02
N PHE A 121 19.81 17.89 32.13
CA PHE A 121 20.58 17.46 33.27
C PHE A 121 21.82 18.33 33.52
N LEU A 122 22.43 18.85 32.44
CA LEU A 122 23.57 19.80 32.60
C LEU A 122 23.15 21.14 33.19
N PHE A 123 21.88 21.55 33.02
CA PHE A 123 21.38 22.76 33.65
C PHE A 123 21.12 22.58 35.15
N ASN A 124 20.34 21.56 35.51
CA ASN A 124 20.09 21.18 36.92
C ASN A 124 19.52 19.75 36.98
N VAL A 125 19.99 18.99 37.96
CA VAL A 125 19.60 17.59 38.16
C VAL A 125 18.10 17.45 38.43
N TRP A 126 17.48 18.33 39.19
CA TRP A 126 16.05 18.29 39.51
C TRP A 126 15.16 18.50 38.26
N LEU A 127 15.58 19.42 37.37
CA LEU A 127 14.91 19.60 36.08
C LEU A 127 15.03 18.33 35.22
N GLY A 128 16.20 17.71 35.18
CA GLY A 128 16.45 16.45 34.48
C GLY A 128 15.59 15.30 35.01
N VAL A 129 15.45 15.17 36.32
CA VAL A 129 14.58 14.16 36.95
C VAL A 129 13.12 14.38 36.58
N LEU A 130 12.63 15.62 36.67
CA LEU A 130 11.25 15.96 36.29
C LEU A 130 10.99 15.67 34.79
N ALA A 131 11.95 16.02 33.93
CA ALA A 131 11.87 15.73 32.47
C ALA A 131 11.84 14.22 32.18
N THR A 132 12.67 13.45 32.89
CA THR A 132 12.71 11.99 32.77
C THR A 132 11.39 11.36 33.24
N ALA A 133 10.86 11.79 34.37
CA ALA A 133 9.56 11.31 34.87
C ALA A 133 8.43 11.61 33.88
N GLY A 134 8.43 12.83 33.30
CA GLY A 134 7.50 13.23 32.29
C GLY A 134 7.61 12.39 30.98
N ALA A 135 8.83 12.13 30.52
CA ALA A 135 9.08 11.29 29.36
C ALA A 135 8.61 9.85 29.59
N VAL A 136 8.91 9.25 30.73
CA VAL A 136 8.45 7.91 31.12
C VAL A 136 6.92 7.82 31.12
N LEU A 137 6.26 8.84 31.70
CA LEU A 137 4.80 8.89 31.74
C LEU A 137 4.18 8.99 30.32
N LEU A 138 4.75 9.80 29.43
CA LEU A 138 4.28 9.89 28.04
C LEU A 138 4.56 8.59 27.25
N ILE A 139 5.70 7.94 27.48
CA ILE A 139 5.99 6.63 26.87
C ILE A 139 4.98 5.59 27.36
N ALA A 140 4.65 5.58 28.65
CA ALA A 140 3.61 4.69 29.19
C ALA A 140 2.26 4.93 28.52
N LEU A 141 1.87 6.20 28.28
CA LEU A 141 0.66 6.55 27.54
C LEU A 141 0.74 6.08 26.07
N ALA A 142 1.90 6.18 25.44
CA ALA A 142 2.10 5.67 24.07
C ALA A 142 1.93 4.15 23.99
N CYS A 143 2.52 3.41 24.92
CA CYS A 143 2.35 1.95 25.02
C CYS A 143 0.89 1.56 25.32
N LEU A 144 0.22 2.31 26.18
CA LEU A 144 -1.20 2.10 26.48
C LEU A 144 -2.07 2.35 25.23
N ASN A 145 -1.77 3.39 24.47
CA ASN A 145 -2.45 3.68 23.21
C ASN A 145 -2.32 2.50 22.22
N GLU A 146 -1.10 1.98 22.04
CA GLU A 146 -0.87 0.81 21.20
C GLU A 146 -1.71 -0.39 21.66
N TYR A 147 -1.61 -0.73 22.93
CA TYR A 147 -2.28 -1.88 23.50
C TYR A 147 -3.81 -1.82 23.31
N LEU A 148 -4.42 -0.65 23.55
CA LEU A 148 -5.86 -0.46 23.46
C LEU A 148 -6.38 -0.33 22.02
N THR A 149 -5.59 0.22 21.09
CA THR A 149 -6.04 0.47 19.72
C THR A 149 -5.70 -0.65 18.73
N LYS A 150 -4.71 -1.50 19.04
CA LYS A 150 -4.23 -2.56 18.13
C LYS A 150 -5.33 -3.53 17.71
N LYS A 151 -6.08 -4.09 18.66
CA LYS A 151 -7.12 -5.07 18.37
C LYS A 151 -8.30 -4.46 17.59
N PRO A 152 -8.90 -3.33 18.01
CA PRO A 152 -9.97 -2.69 17.26
C PRO A 152 -9.56 -2.28 15.83
N LEU A 153 -8.33 -1.78 15.62
CA LEU A 153 -7.83 -1.44 14.29
C LEU A 153 -7.67 -2.67 13.39
N GLY A 154 -7.20 -3.79 13.95
CA GLY A 154 -7.09 -5.04 13.20
C GLY A 154 -8.47 -5.55 12.74
N GLU A 155 -9.46 -5.58 13.63
CA GLU A 155 -10.84 -5.97 13.31
C GLU A 155 -11.49 -4.99 12.32
N ALA A 156 -11.31 -3.69 12.49
CA ALA A 156 -11.76 -2.67 11.54
C ALA A 156 -11.19 -2.92 10.13
N GLY A 157 -9.91 -3.30 10.02
CA GLY A 157 -9.28 -3.64 8.75
C GLY A 157 -9.98 -4.81 8.03
N VAL A 158 -10.31 -5.88 8.76
CA VAL A 158 -11.01 -7.05 8.21
C VAL A 158 -12.41 -6.67 7.71
N PHE A 159 -13.21 -5.96 8.52
CA PHE A 159 -14.56 -5.55 8.12
C PHE A 159 -14.56 -4.50 7.02
N SER A 160 -13.56 -3.61 6.97
CA SER A 160 -13.37 -2.67 5.86
C SER A 160 -13.20 -3.40 4.54
N GLN A 161 -12.34 -4.43 4.53
CA GLN A 161 -12.09 -5.24 3.35
C GLN A 161 -13.35 -5.99 2.90
N GLN A 162 -14.08 -6.64 3.83
CA GLN A 162 -15.32 -7.32 3.52
C GLN A 162 -16.40 -6.37 2.98
N SER A 163 -16.52 -5.18 3.58
CA SER A 163 -17.46 -4.14 3.14
C SER A 163 -17.15 -3.67 1.71
N THR A 164 -15.87 -3.42 1.42
CA THR A 164 -15.43 -3.00 0.08
C THR A 164 -15.68 -4.09 -0.96
N GLN A 165 -15.40 -5.34 -0.62
CA GLN A 165 -15.63 -6.49 -1.52
C GLN A 165 -17.11 -6.65 -1.86
N LEU A 166 -17.99 -6.56 -0.84
CA LEU A 166 -19.45 -6.60 -1.06
C LEU A 166 -19.90 -5.45 -1.96
N ALA A 167 -19.43 -4.23 -1.69
CA ALA A 167 -19.78 -3.07 -2.50
C ALA A 167 -19.33 -3.23 -3.97
N THR A 168 -18.10 -3.65 -4.20
CA THR A 168 -17.58 -3.89 -5.56
C THR A 168 -18.39 -4.96 -6.29
N SER A 169 -18.74 -6.06 -5.61
CA SER A 169 -19.59 -7.13 -6.18
C SER A 169 -20.99 -6.62 -6.54
N HIS A 170 -21.58 -5.79 -5.68
CA HIS A 170 -22.91 -5.21 -5.96
C HIS A 170 -22.85 -4.23 -7.13
N LEU A 171 -21.82 -3.38 -7.22
CA LEU A 171 -21.66 -2.42 -8.30
C LEU A 171 -21.39 -3.11 -9.64
N HIS A 172 -20.62 -4.20 -9.65
CA HIS A 172 -20.38 -4.98 -10.85
C HIS A 172 -21.68 -5.61 -11.43
N ASN A 173 -22.64 -5.96 -10.56
CA ASN A 173 -23.91 -6.55 -10.95
C ASN A 173 -25.09 -5.56 -10.84
N ALA A 174 -24.84 -4.26 -11.00
CA ALA A 174 -25.83 -3.20 -10.73
C ALA A 174 -27.10 -3.34 -11.57
N GLU A 175 -27.00 -3.68 -12.87
CA GLU A 175 -28.16 -3.86 -13.76
C GLU A 175 -29.06 -4.99 -13.29
N THR A 176 -28.49 -6.14 -12.95
CA THR A 176 -29.25 -7.29 -12.44
C THR A 176 -29.91 -6.97 -11.11
N ILE A 177 -29.19 -6.30 -10.21
CA ILE A 177 -29.72 -5.88 -8.90
C ILE A 177 -30.89 -4.93 -9.06
N GLN A 178 -30.79 -3.98 -9.99
CA GLN A 178 -31.85 -3.02 -10.28
C GLN A 178 -33.06 -3.70 -10.93
N ALA A 179 -32.82 -4.53 -11.95
CA ALA A 179 -33.88 -5.22 -12.67
C ALA A 179 -34.70 -6.17 -11.77
N MET A 180 -34.04 -6.82 -10.79
CA MET A 180 -34.68 -7.75 -9.85
C MET A 180 -35.17 -7.08 -8.56
N GLY A 181 -34.99 -5.75 -8.39
CA GLY A 181 -35.41 -5.02 -7.20
C GLY A 181 -34.66 -5.41 -5.90
N MET A 182 -33.43 -5.96 -6.03
CA MET A 182 -32.65 -6.52 -4.90
C MET A 182 -31.92 -5.47 -4.08
N LEU A 183 -31.83 -4.22 -4.55
CA LEU A 183 -31.01 -3.17 -3.93
C LEU A 183 -31.30 -2.97 -2.45
N GLY A 184 -32.58 -3.00 -2.05
CA GLY A 184 -32.99 -2.81 -0.65
C GLY A 184 -32.42 -3.88 0.30
N ALA A 185 -32.46 -5.16 -0.11
CA ALA A 185 -31.96 -6.28 0.67
C ALA A 185 -30.41 -6.28 0.73
N LEU A 186 -29.77 -6.08 -0.42
CA LEU A 186 -28.30 -6.06 -0.50
C LEU A 186 -27.69 -4.87 0.24
N ARG A 187 -28.33 -3.70 0.18
CA ARG A 187 -27.94 -2.53 0.99
C ARG A 187 -27.97 -2.80 2.48
N LYS A 188 -29.03 -3.46 2.99
CA LYS A 188 -29.10 -3.84 4.41
C LYS A 188 -27.98 -4.78 4.79
N ARG A 189 -27.68 -5.78 3.96
CA ARG A 189 -26.60 -6.74 4.18
C ARG A 189 -25.22 -6.06 4.18
N TRP A 190 -24.96 -5.21 3.20
CA TRP A 190 -23.73 -4.43 3.14
C TRP A 190 -23.58 -3.52 4.36
N PHE A 191 -24.63 -2.79 4.71
CA PHE A 191 -24.61 -1.86 5.84
C PHE A 191 -24.38 -2.57 7.18
N ALA A 192 -24.86 -3.79 7.36
CA ALA A 192 -24.58 -4.59 8.55
C ALA A 192 -23.07 -4.87 8.74
N VAL A 193 -22.36 -5.16 7.66
CA VAL A 193 -20.89 -5.33 7.70
C VAL A 193 -20.18 -3.99 7.85
N HIS A 194 -20.62 -2.97 7.12
CA HIS A 194 -20.05 -1.63 7.19
C HIS A 194 -20.23 -0.97 8.56
N SER A 195 -21.34 -1.20 9.24
CA SER A 195 -21.58 -0.70 10.60
C SER A 195 -20.64 -1.33 11.63
N GLN A 196 -20.25 -2.61 11.45
CA GLN A 196 -19.23 -3.24 12.30
C GLN A 196 -17.86 -2.59 12.08
N PHE A 197 -17.48 -2.35 10.82
CA PHE A 197 -16.26 -1.58 10.51
C PHE A 197 -16.27 -0.23 11.21
N LEU A 198 -17.35 0.56 11.08
CA LEU A 198 -17.48 1.86 11.74
C LEU A 198 -17.40 1.73 13.27
N GLY A 199 -18.05 0.72 13.85
CA GLY A 199 -18.02 0.48 15.29
C GLY A 199 -16.62 0.24 15.84
N PHE A 200 -15.83 -0.61 15.18
CA PHE A 200 -14.43 -0.86 15.57
C PHE A 200 -13.52 0.33 15.30
N GLN A 201 -13.70 1.00 14.17
CA GLN A 201 -12.94 2.19 13.83
C GLN A 201 -13.20 3.33 14.81
N ASN A 202 -14.45 3.59 15.17
CA ASN A 202 -14.82 4.63 16.13
C ASN A 202 -14.21 4.34 17.50
N ARG A 203 -14.32 3.09 18.02
CA ARG A 203 -13.68 2.71 19.28
C ARG A 203 -12.19 2.96 19.29
N ALA A 204 -11.48 2.61 18.21
CA ALA A 204 -10.07 2.88 18.09
C ALA A 204 -9.75 4.38 18.03
N SER A 205 -10.57 5.14 17.28
CA SER A 205 -10.40 6.58 17.12
C SER A 205 -10.71 7.33 18.42
N ASP A 206 -11.78 6.97 19.13
CA ASP A 206 -12.16 7.58 20.40
C ASP A 206 -11.05 7.37 21.44
N THR A 207 -10.60 6.12 21.60
CA THR A 207 -9.49 5.80 22.52
C THR A 207 -8.23 6.57 22.15
N GLY A 208 -7.85 6.57 20.87
CA GLY A 208 -6.67 7.30 20.40
C GLY A 208 -6.79 8.82 20.62
N SER A 209 -7.98 9.40 20.40
CA SER A 209 -8.23 10.83 20.63
C SER A 209 -8.12 11.21 22.10
N VAL A 210 -8.68 10.41 22.99
CA VAL A 210 -8.59 10.62 24.45
C VAL A 210 -7.12 10.60 24.88
N ILE A 211 -6.36 9.58 24.49
CA ILE A 211 -4.95 9.45 24.86
C ILE A 211 -4.12 10.60 24.27
N THR A 212 -4.36 10.97 23.02
CA THR A 212 -3.65 12.08 22.37
C THR A 212 -3.94 13.41 23.07
N SER A 213 -5.18 13.65 23.47
CA SER A 213 -5.57 14.86 24.20
C SER A 213 -4.96 14.89 25.60
N LEU A 214 -4.98 13.75 26.30
CA LEU A 214 -4.34 13.61 27.61
C LEU A 214 -2.83 13.83 27.53
N SER A 215 -2.17 13.26 26.53
CA SER A 215 -0.73 13.44 26.28
C SER A 215 -0.37 14.92 26.04
N LYS A 216 -1.16 15.62 25.21
CA LYS A 216 -0.96 17.08 24.98
C LYS A 216 -1.15 17.90 26.25
N SER A 217 -2.19 17.63 27.03
CA SER A 217 -2.45 18.34 28.28
C SER A 217 -1.35 18.06 29.31
N LEU A 218 -0.90 16.81 29.42
CA LEU A 218 0.19 16.43 30.27
C LEU A 218 1.50 17.11 29.89
N ARG A 219 1.81 17.19 28.59
CA ARG A 219 2.99 17.91 28.11
C ARG A 219 2.98 19.39 28.52
N LEU A 220 1.84 20.07 28.33
CA LEU A 220 1.69 21.47 28.73
C LEU A 220 1.83 21.64 30.25
N CYS A 221 1.24 20.73 31.02
CA CYS A 221 1.40 20.71 32.49
C CYS A 221 2.88 20.52 32.90
N LEU A 222 3.57 19.54 32.33
CA LEU A 222 4.99 19.28 32.59
C LEU A 222 5.86 20.49 32.21
N GLN A 223 5.58 21.15 31.10
CA GLN A 223 6.29 22.34 30.66
C GLN A 223 6.10 23.50 31.67
N SER A 224 4.89 23.66 32.20
CA SER A 224 4.59 24.65 33.25
C SER A 224 5.26 24.27 34.57
N LEU A 225 5.28 22.99 34.96
CA LEU A 225 5.96 22.51 36.17
C LEU A 225 7.47 22.69 36.06
N VAL A 226 8.10 22.50 34.93
CA VAL A 226 9.52 22.78 34.69
C VAL A 226 9.81 24.26 34.90
N LEU A 227 8.94 25.14 34.42
CA LEU A 227 9.07 26.57 34.62
C LEU A 227 8.92 26.94 36.10
N GLY A 228 7.93 26.38 36.81
CA GLY A 228 7.71 26.60 38.22
C GLY A 228 8.86 26.08 39.11
N LEU A 229 9.33 24.84 38.83
CA LEU A 229 10.49 24.28 39.53
C LEU A 229 11.76 25.10 39.24
N GLY A 230 11.94 25.52 37.96
CA GLY A 230 13.05 26.39 37.59
C GLY A 230 13.02 27.72 38.33
N ALA A 231 11.85 28.35 38.46
CA ALA A 231 11.69 29.59 39.23
C ALA A 231 12.07 29.38 40.73
N PHE A 232 11.67 28.26 41.32
CA PHE A 232 12.06 27.91 42.71
C PHE A 232 13.57 27.76 42.87
N LEU A 233 14.24 27.11 41.91
CA LEU A 233 15.69 26.92 41.89
C LEU A 233 16.44 28.26 41.67
N VAL A 234 15.87 29.15 40.84
CA VAL A 234 16.43 30.53 40.68
C VAL A 234 16.35 31.31 42.00
N ILE A 235 15.24 31.26 42.72
CA ILE A 235 15.07 31.92 44.01
C ILE A 235 16.11 31.37 45.02
N LYS A 236 16.45 30.09 44.96
CA LYS A 236 17.50 29.48 45.77
C LYS A 236 18.93 29.83 45.32
N GLY A 237 19.11 30.46 44.17
CA GLY A 237 20.41 30.77 43.60
C GLY A 237 21.14 29.58 42.96
N GLU A 238 20.45 28.45 42.75
CA GLU A 238 21.03 27.21 42.16
C GLU A 238 21.06 27.24 40.61
N MET A 239 20.38 28.21 39.97
CA MET A 239 20.38 28.37 38.53
C MET A 239 20.05 29.82 38.11
N THR A 240 20.30 30.16 36.85
CA THR A 240 19.98 31.46 36.26
C THR A 240 18.57 31.52 35.68
N ALA A 241 18.03 32.75 35.52
CA ALA A 241 16.74 32.94 34.84
C ALA A 241 16.78 32.46 33.37
N GLY A 242 17.92 32.60 32.70
CA GLY A 242 18.12 32.09 31.33
C GLY A 242 18.07 30.58 31.28
N MET A 243 18.67 29.86 32.22
CA MET A 243 18.59 28.40 32.31
C MET A 243 17.17 27.91 32.55
N MET A 244 16.36 28.61 33.35
CA MET A 244 14.94 28.28 33.58
C MET A 244 14.14 28.31 32.31
N ILE A 245 14.27 29.38 31.52
CA ILE A 245 13.54 29.54 30.24
C ILE A 245 14.04 28.55 29.20
N ALA A 246 15.36 28.40 29.06
CA ALA A 246 15.98 27.43 28.18
C ALA A 246 15.55 26.00 28.51
N GLY A 247 15.49 25.63 29.81
CA GLY A 247 14.98 24.36 30.27
C GLY A 247 13.52 24.08 29.91
N SER A 248 12.66 25.10 29.99
CA SER A 248 11.26 24.98 29.57
C SER A 248 11.11 24.74 28.06
N ILE A 249 11.92 25.40 27.23
CA ILE A 249 11.95 25.18 25.78
C ILE A 249 12.48 23.78 25.45
N LEU A 250 13.56 23.36 26.11
CA LEU A 250 14.14 22.02 25.95
C LEU A 250 13.18 20.94 26.36
N MET A 251 12.40 21.15 27.45
CA MET A 251 11.36 20.20 27.86
C MET A 251 10.36 19.94 26.73
N GLY A 252 9.91 20.98 26.02
CA GLY A 252 9.07 20.83 24.84
C GLY A 252 9.74 20.00 23.74
N ARG A 253 11.06 20.13 23.56
CA ARG A 253 11.83 19.35 22.58
C ARG A 253 12.04 17.90 22.99
N VAL A 254 12.23 17.61 24.28
CA VAL A 254 12.32 16.24 24.82
C VAL A 254 11.02 15.47 24.58
N LEU A 255 9.89 16.11 24.86
CA LEU A 255 8.59 15.43 24.83
C LEU A 255 7.96 15.37 23.41
N SER A 256 8.33 16.31 22.50
CA SER A 256 7.76 16.40 21.15
C SER A 256 7.88 15.11 20.33
N PRO A 257 9.01 14.39 20.27
CA PRO A 257 9.12 13.15 19.50
C PRO A 257 8.17 12.06 20.01
N ILE A 258 7.93 11.98 21.33
CA ILE A 258 7.01 11.01 21.92
C ILE A 258 5.58 11.29 21.50
N ASP A 259 5.15 12.55 21.57
CA ASP A 259 3.83 12.98 21.09
C ASP A 259 3.64 12.69 19.60
N GLN A 260 4.66 12.96 18.79
CA GLN A 260 4.64 12.66 17.36
C GLN A 260 4.48 11.17 17.07
N LEU A 261 5.20 10.31 17.81
CA LEU A 261 5.05 8.86 17.70
C LEU A 261 3.63 8.41 18.03
N ILE A 262 3.02 8.95 19.10
CA ILE A 262 1.61 8.66 19.43
C ILE A 262 0.69 9.07 18.29
N ALA A 263 0.88 10.25 17.72
CA ALA A 263 0.03 10.78 16.66
C ALA A 263 0.11 9.96 15.35
N VAL A 264 1.29 9.44 15.00
CA VAL A 264 1.51 8.67 13.76
C VAL A 264 1.36 7.16 13.94
N TRP A 265 1.01 6.69 15.14
CA TRP A 265 0.94 5.26 15.48
C TRP A 265 -0.02 4.47 14.57
N LYS A 266 -1.17 5.07 14.25
CA LYS A 266 -2.14 4.46 13.33
C LYS A 266 -1.54 4.25 11.93
N GLN A 267 -0.79 5.22 11.43
CA GLN A 267 -0.12 5.13 10.12
C GLN A 267 0.96 4.04 10.13
N TRP A 268 1.74 3.95 11.21
CA TRP A 268 2.70 2.88 11.42
C TRP A 268 2.05 1.48 11.41
N SER A 269 0.97 1.30 12.20
CA SER A 269 0.24 0.03 12.25
C SER A 269 -0.30 -0.37 10.87
N SER A 270 -0.86 0.57 10.11
CA SER A 270 -1.36 0.32 8.76
C SER A 270 -0.23 -0.03 7.79
N ALA A 271 0.89 0.70 7.84
CA ALA A 271 2.05 0.42 7.00
C ALA A 271 2.69 -0.94 7.33
N LYS A 272 2.77 -1.30 8.61
CA LYS A 272 3.27 -2.62 9.06
C LYS A 272 2.41 -3.76 8.53
N LEU A 273 1.08 -3.66 8.60
CA LEU A 273 0.16 -4.66 8.06
C LEU A 273 0.24 -4.75 6.53
N ALA A 274 0.34 -3.61 5.85
CA ALA A 274 0.54 -3.57 4.40
C ALA A 274 1.87 -4.23 4.00
N TYR A 275 2.95 -3.94 4.74
CA TYR A 275 4.25 -4.57 4.52
C TYR A 275 4.19 -6.10 4.70
N GLN A 276 3.56 -6.59 5.77
CA GLN A 276 3.41 -8.03 6.01
C GLN A 276 2.66 -8.71 4.86
N ARG A 277 1.55 -8.15 4.39
CA ARG A 277 0.78 -8.71 3.27
C ARG A 277 1.58 -8.71 1.96
N LEU A 278 2.37 -7.67 1.70
CA LEU A 278 3.23 -7.62 0.52
C LEU A 278 4.42 -8.58 0.63
N ASP A 279 5.03 -8.72 1.81
CA ASP A 279 6.11 -9.66 2.05
C ASP A 279 5.63 -11.10 1.84
N ASP A 280 4.45 -11.45 2.39
CA ASP A 280 3.82 -12.76 2.18
C ASP A 280 3.53 -13.00 0.69
N LEU A 281 3.00 -12.01 -0.03
CA LEU A 281 2.74 -12.09 -1.46
C LEU A 281 4.03 -12.33 -2.26
N LEU A 282 5.06 -11.55 -2.00
CA LEU A 282 6.32 -11.61 -2.76
C LEU A 282 7.16 -12.86 -2.44
N ARG A 283 6.97 -13.45 -1.26
CA ARG A 283 7.57 -14.75 -0.90
C ARG A 283 6.83 -15.92 -1.52
N GLU A 284 5.50 -15.84 -1.57
CA GLU A 284 4.67 -16.88 -2.20
C GLU A 284 4.87 -16.93 -3.71
N PHE A 285 5.06 -15.74 -4.34
CA PHE A 285 5.30 -15.57 -5.77
C PHE A 285 6.67 -14.90 -6.00
N PRO A 286 7.77 -15.67 -5.91
CA PRO A 286 9.11 -15.13 -6.19
C PRO A 286 9.24 -14.73 -7.66
N PRO A 287 10.24 -13.90 -8.02
CA PRO A 287 10.54 -13.63 -9.43
C PRO A 287 10.80 -14.95 -10.15
N GLU A 288 10.14 -15.13 -11.29
CA GLU A 288 10.47 -16.27 -12.14
C GLU A 288 11.94 -16.19 -12.54
N ALA A 289 12.63 -17.34 -12.44
CA ALA A 289 13.94 -17.47 -13.04
C ALA A 289 13.81 -17.23 -14.55
N GLU A 290 14.83 -16.63 -15.17
CA GLU A 290 14.87 -16.47 -16.62
C GLU A 290 14.62 -17.84 -17.26
N GLN A 291 13.46 -17.98 -17.92
CA GLN A 291 13.10 -19.19 -18.60
C GLN A 291 13.83 -19.21 -19.94
N MET A 292 14.31 -20.38 -20.33
CA MET A 292 14.98 -20.56 -21.61
C MET A 292 13.97 -20.32 -22.74
N ALA A 293 14.32 -19.49 -23.70
CA ALA A 293 13.51 -19.29 -24.89
C ALA A 293 13.37 -20.59 -25.65
N LEU A 294 12.15 -21.04 -25.86
CA LEU A 294 11.86 -22.24 -26.66
C LEU A 294 11.49 -21.82 -28.08
N PRO A 295 11.76 -22.67 -29.10
CA PRO A 295 11.39 -22.38 -30.47
C PRO A 295 9.86 -22.30 -30.61
N ALA A 296 9.36 -21.60 -31.61
CA ALA A 296 7.93 -21.49 -31.90
C ALA A 296 7.26 -22.88 -31.94
N PRO A 297 6.13 -23.09 -31.23
CA PRO A 297 5.53 -24.41 -31.12
C PRO A 297 4.93 -24.88 -32.46
N LYS A 298 5.09 -26.19 -32.75
CA LYS A 298 4.52 -26.86 -33.90
C LYS A 298 3.07 -27.31 -33.66
N GLY A 299 2.69 -27.45 -32.39
CA GLY A 299 1.32 -27.72 -31.96
C GLY A 299 1.03 -29.18 -31.60
N GLN A 300 2.04 -29.99 -31.30
CA GLN A 300 1.82 -31.34 -30.75
C GLN A 300 1.52 -31.25 -29.27
N VAL A 301 0.39 -31.79 -28.81
CA VAL A 301 -0.05 -31.78 -27.42
C VAL A 301 -0.10 -33.16 -26.83
N SER A 302 0.43 -33.35 -25.61
CA SER A 302 0.24 -34.59 -24.85
C SER A 302 -0.25 -34.31 -23.44
N PHE A 303 -1.24 -35.08 -23.04
CA PHE A 303 -1.75 -35.17 -21.66
C PHE A 303 -1.28 -36.49 -21.04
N GLU A 304 -0.53 -36.41 -19.97
CA GLU A 304 0.08 -37.58 -19.29
C GLU A 304 -0.52 -37.68 -17.88
N HIS A 305 -1.54 -38.55 -17.69
CA HIS A 305 -2.23 -38.81 -16.42
C HIS A 305 -2.66 -37.55 -15.66
N VAL A 306 -3.20 -36.57 -16.37
CA VAL A 306 -3.52 -35.25 -15.84
C VAL A 306 -4.74 -35.29 -14.92
N SER A 307 -4.55 -34.86 -13.69
CA SER A 307 -5.63 -34.54 -12.75
C SER A 307 -5.60 -33.05 -12.44
N ALA A 308 -6.74 -32.38 -12.56
CA ALA A 308 -6.83 -30.94 -12.35
C ALA A 308 -8.22 -30.52 -11.85
N GLY A 309 -8.28 -29.35 -11.23
CA GLY A 309 -9.50 -28.75 -10.74
C GLY A 309 -9.40 -27.22 -10.63
N PRO A 310 -10.47 -26.55 -10.20
CA PRO A 310 -10.46 -25.11 -10.01
C PRO A 310 -9.34 -24.68 -9.07
N PRO A 311 -8.63 -23.59 -9.35
CA PRO A 311 -7.58 -23.05 -8.50
C PRO A 311 -8.06 -22.80 -7.06
N GLY A 312 -7.19 -23.10 -6.09
CA GLY A 312 -7.51 -22.97 -4.65
C GLY A 312 -8.36 -24.13 -4.07
N ARG A 313 -8.83 -25.07 -4.90
CA ARG A 313 -9.55 -26.26 -4.45
C ARG A 313 -8.72 -27.52 -4.69
N ARG A 314 -8.71 -28.44 -3.73
CA ARG A 314 -8.01 -29.75 -3.84
C ARG A 314 -8.88 -30.84 -4.51
N VAL A 315 -10.07 -30.47 -4.97
CA VAL A 315 -10.99 -31.44 -5.60
C VAL A 315 -10.70 -31.48 -7.10
N ALA A 316 -10.28 -32.64 -7.57
CA ALA A 316 -10.02 -32.85 -8.99
C ALA A 316 -11.34 -32.97 -9.77
N THR A 317 -11.56 -32.10 -10.74
CA THR A 317 -12.65 -32.19 -11.73
C THR A 317 -12.25 -33.10 -12.89
N LEU A 318 -10.97 -33.05 -13.29
CA LEU A 318 -10.37 -33.98 -14.25
C LEU A 318 -9.57 -35.02 -13.47
N GLN A 319 -9.72 -36.30 -13.80
CA GLN A 319 -9.03 -37.40 -13.10
C GLN A 319 -8.30 -38.26 -14.14
N GLN A 320 -6.96 -38.30 -14.04
CA GLN A 320 -6.07 -39.15 -14.83
C GLN A 320 -6.34 -39.13 -16.33
N VAL A 321 -6.64 -37.97 -16.89
CA VAL A 321 -6.90 -37.78 -18.34
C VAL A 321 -5.59 -37.96 -19.11
N SER A 322 -5.60 -38.83 -20.12
CA SER A 322 -4.44 -39.09 -20.99
C SER A 322 -4.88 -39.13 -22.44
N PHE A 323 -4.24 -38.34 -23.30
CA PHE A 323 -4.40 -38.38 -24.75
C PHE A 323 -3.23 -37.70 -25.43
N ASN A 324 -3.04 -37.95 -26.70
CA ASN A 324 -2.08 -37.28 -27.56
C ASN A 324 -2.83 -36.69 -28.77
N LEU A 325 -2.41 -35.49 -29.18
CA LEU A 325 -2.95 -34.79 -30.35
C LEU A 325 -1.77 -34.33 -31.21
N GLY A 326 -1.79 -34.74 -32.46
CA GLY A 326 -0.80 -34.34 -33.44
C GLY A 326 -0.97 -32.90 -33.91
N ALA A 327 0.10 -32.33 -34.48
CA ALA A 327 0.04 -31.00 -35.06
C ALA A 327 -0.98 -30.95 -36.24
N GLY A 328 -1.88 -29.98 -36.23
CA GLY A 328 -2.92 -29.82 -37.23
C GLY A 328 -4.17 -30.69 -37.04
N GLU A 329 -4.21 -31.53 -36.02
CA GLU A 329 -5.39 -32.31 -35.66
C GLU A 329 -6.43 -31.51 -34.88
N VAL A 330 -7.69 -31.94 -34.94
CA VAL A 330 -8.80 -31.32 -34.22
C VAL A 330 -9.36 -32.29 -33.17
N LEU A 331 -9.45 -31.85 -31.92
CA LEU A 331 -10.05 -32.61 -30.83
C LEU A 331 -11.45 -32.09 -30.50
N GLY A 332 -12.46 -32.90 -30.64
CA GLY A 332 -13.81 -32.64 -30.16
C GLY A 332 -13.98 -33.09 -28.72
N VAL A 333 -14.39 -32.17 -27.82
CA VAL A 333 -14.63 -32.47 -26.40
C VAL A 333 -16.14 -32.39 -26.12
N LEU A 334 -16.76 -33.56 -25.92
CA LEU A 334 -18.20 -33.70 -25.68
C LEU A 334 -18.47 -34.14 -24.22
N GLY A 335 -19.60 -33.71 -23.69
CA GLY A 335 -20.01 -34.10 -22.34
C GLY A 335 -21.09 -33.20 -21.76
N ALA A 336 -21.74 -33.64 -20.68
CA ALA A 336 -22.75 -32.90 -19.96
C ALA A 336 -22.21 -31.59 -19.36
N SER A 337 -23.08 -30.66 -18.96
CA SER A 337 -22.67 -29.47 -18.22
C SER A 337 -22.03 -29.91 -16.89
N GLY A 338 -20.91 -29.29 -16.51
CA GLY A 338 -20.16 -29.63 -15.29
C GLY A 338 -19.19 -30.82 -15.44
N SER A 339 -19.08 -31.46 -16.62
CA SER A 339 -18.16 -32.60 -16.84
C SER A 339 -16.66 -32.25 -16.88
N GLY A 340 -16.31 -30.97 -16.79
CA GLY A 340 -14.90 -30.55 -16.77
C GLY A 340 -14.36 -30.05 -18.13
N LYS A 341 -15.18 -29.86 -19.17
CA LYS A 341 -14.75 -29.36 -20.49
C LYS A 341 -13.98 -28.03 -20.41
N SER A 342 -14.51 -27.05 -19.69
CA SER A 342 -13.84 -25.76 -19.48
C SER A 342 -12.58 -25.88 -18.63
N THR A 343 -12.53 -26.86 -17.70
CA THR A 343 -11.33 -27.18 -16.94
C THR A 343 -10.24 -27.73 -17.84
N LEU A 344 -10.60 -28.65 -18.76
CA LEU A 344 -9.67 -29.23 -19.73
C LEU A 344 -9.05 -28.11 -20.60
N ALA A 345 -9.88 -27.22 -21.15
CA ALA A 345 -9.40 -26.11 -21.99
C ALA A 345 -8.43 -25.17 -21.24
N ARG A 346 -8.75 -24.82 -19.97
CA ARG A 346 -7.89 -23.95 -19.15
C ARG A 346 -6.57 -24.61 -18.75
N VAL A 347 -6.58 -25.92 -18.53
CA VAL A 347 -5.37 -26.70 -18.25
C VAL A 347 -4.54 -26.89 -19.51
N LEU A 348 -5.18 -27.12 -20.67
CA LEU A 348 -4.54 -27.24 -21.96
C LEU A 348 -3.73 -25.99 -22.34
N VAL A 349 -4.29 -24.81 -22.12
CA VAL A 349 -3.57 -23.56 -22.38
C VAL A 349 -2.65 -23.16 -21.21
N GLY A 350 -2.56 -24.01 -20.17
CA GLY A 350 -1.69 -23.80 -19.01
C GLY A 350 -2.08 -22.66 -18.08
N VAL A 351 -3.33 -22.16 -18.14
CA VAL A 351 -3.85 -21.13 -17.21
C VAL A 351 -4.09 -21.74 -15.82
N TRP A 352 -4.60 -22.97 -15.77
CA TRP A 352 -4.79 -23.67 -14.51
C TRP A 352 -3.70 -24.72 -14.29
N PRO A 353 -3.11 -24.80 -13.06
CA PRO A 353 -2.10 -25.78 -12.75
C PRO A 353 -2.71 -27.19 -12.69
N THR A 354 -1.90 -28.19 -12.96
CA THR A 354 -2.23 -29.60 -12.73
C THR A 354 -2.04 -29.96 -11.26
N LEU A 355 -2.95 -30.78 -10.72
CA LEU A 355 -2.79 -31.39 -9.38
C LEU A 355 -1.88 -32.63 -9.44
N ALA A 356 -1.90 -33.34 -10.56
CA ALA A 356 -1.04 -34.47 -10.88
C ALA A 356 -0.95 -34.63 -12.38
N GLY A 357 0.11 -35.26 -12.88
CA GLY A 357 0.38 -35.44 -14.31
C GLY A 357 0.96 -34.20 -14.96
N THR A 358 1.21 -34.26 -16.27
CA THR A 358 1.86 -33.18 -17.02
C THR A 358 1.18 -32.96 -18.34
N VAL A 359 1.03 -31.69 -18.73
CA VAL A 359 0.61 -31.28 -20.08
C VAL A 359 1.83 -30.79 -20.82
N ARG A 360 2.09 -31.35 -22.01
CA ARG A 360 3.23 -30.95 -22.83
C ARG A 360 2.78 -30.37 -24.14
N LEU A 361 3.47 -29.33 -24.57
CA LEU A 361 3.40 -28.76 -25.92
C LEU A 361 4.77 -28.98 -26.57
N ASP A 362 4.78 -29.73 -27.68
CA ASP A 362 6.03 -30.11 -28.38
C ASP A 362 7.08 -30.73 -27.45
N GLY A 363 6.64 -31.56 -26.50
CA GLY A 363 7.48 -32.24 -25.51
C GLY A 363 7.86 -31.40 -24.29
N ALA A 364 7.69 -30.09 -24.31
CA ALA A 364 7.96 -29.21 -23.18
C ALA A 364 6.71 -29.04 -22.29
N ASP A 365 6.89 -29.03 -20.98
CA ASP A 365 5.80 -28.77 -20.01
C ASP A 365 5.24 -27.37 -20.23
N ILE A 366 3.91 -27.28 -20.46
CA ILE A 366 3.24 -26.00 -20.79
C ILE A 366 3.32 -24.96 -19.68
N HIS A 367 3.51 -25.38 -18.43
CA HIS A 367 3.69 -24.47 -17.28
C HIS A 367 5.11 -23.91 -17.18
N ARG A 368 6.08 -24.47 -17.93
CA ARG A 368 7.47 -23.99 -17.99
C ARG A 368 7.76 -23.09 -19.18
N TRP A 369 6.80 -22.93 -20.09
CA TRP A 369 6.92 -22.00 -21.19
C TRP A 369 6.86 -20.57 -20.70
N ASN A 370 7.72 -19.70 -21.25
CA ASN A 370 7.56 -18.26 -21.08
C ASN A 370 6.23 -17.82 -21.70
N ARG A 371 5.37 -17.17 -20.92
CA ARG A 371 4.04 -16.76 -21.36
C ARG A 371 4.08 -15.68 -22.43
N ASP A 372 5.07 -14.80 -22.39
CA ASP A 372 5.23 -13.74 -23.38
C ASP A 372 5.61 -14.31 -24.74
N ASP A 373 6.41 -15.42 -24.77
CA ASP A 373 6.80 -16.09 -25.99
C ASP A 373 5.69 -17.01 -26.52
N LEU A 374 4.98 -17.70 -25.63
CA LEU A 374 3.93 -18.64 -25.99
C LEU A 374 2.61 -17.95 -26.42
N GLY A 375 2.29 -16.81 -25.80
CA GLY A 375 1.04 -16.09 -26.00
C GLY A 375 0.68 -15.82 -27.47
N PRO A 376 1.61 -15.36 -28.33
CA PRO A 376 1.35 -15.14 -29.74
C PRO A 376 0.89 -16.41 -30.51
N HIS A 377 1.24 -17.59 -30.01
CA HIS A 377 0.96 -18.89 -30.64
C HIS A 377 -0.29 -19.59 -30.08
N ILE A 378 -0.93 -19.03 -29.04
CA ILE A 378 -2.17 -19.59 -28.47
C ILE A 378 -3.35 -18.65 -28.71
N GLY A 379 -4.43 -19.21 -29.30
CA GLY A 379 -5.76 -18.60 -29.28
C GLY A 379 -6.61 -19.23 -28.19
N PHE A 380 -7.15 -18.43 -27.28
CA PHE A 380 -8.07 -18.89 -26.25
C PHE A 380 -9.34 -18.02 -26.25
N LEU A 381 -10.48 -18.64 -26.51
CA LEU A 381 -11.78 -17.98 -26.43
C LEU A 381 -12.54 -18.55 -25.22
N PRO A 382 -12.68 -17.80 -24.12
CA PRO A 382 -13.45 -18.22 -22.95
C PRO A 382 -14.96 -18.18 -23.25
N GLN A 383 -15.75 -18.83 -22.40
CA GLN A 383 -17.21 -18.82 -22.50
C GLN A 383 -17.77 -17.42 -22.23
N ASP A 384 -17.21 -16.72 -21.25
CA ASP A 384 -17.52 -15.33 -20.95
C ASP A 384 -16.47 -14.46 -21.66
N ILE A 385 -16.90 -13.73 -22.69
CA ILE A 385 -16.01 -12.88 -23.49
C ILE A 385 -15.87 -11.54 -22.79
N GLU A 386 -14.66 -11.20 -22.37
CA GLU A 386 -14.30 -9.92 -21.79
C GLU A 386 -13.40 -9.16 -22.76
N LEU A 387 -13.81 -7.93 -23.10
CA LEU A 387 -12.98 -6.99 -23.84
C LEU A 387 -12.41 -5.97 -22.86
N PHE A 388 -11.18 -5.58 -23.10
CA PHE A 388 -10.47 -4.65 -22.23
C PHE A 388 -10.71 -3.20 -22.68
N SER A 389 -10.60 -2.26 -21.73
CA SER A 389 -10.67 -0.83 -22.01
C SER A 389 -9.53 -0.42 -22.94
N GLY A 390 -9.89 0.19 -24.07
CA GLY A 390 -8.98 0.55 -25.17
C GLY A 390 -9.70 0.57 -26.51
N SER A 391 -9.00 0.80 -27.60
CA SER A 391 -9.60 0.75 -28.94
C SER A 391 -9.95 -0.69 -29.36
N ILE A 392 -10.82 -0.83 -30.35
CA ILE A 392 -11.09 -2.12 -30.96
C ILE A 392 -9.80 -2.68 -31.58
N ALA A 393 -9.02 -1.84 -32.25
CA ALA A 393 -7.72 -2.23 -32.81
C ALA A 393 -6.78 -2.80 -31.73
N ASP A 394 -6.68 -2.15 -30.55
CA ASP A 394 -5.87 -2.64 -29.42
C ASP A 394 -6.34 -4.02 -28.94
N ASN A 395 -7.64 -4.21 -28.78
CA ASN A 395 -8.22 -5.48 -28.36
C ASN A 395 -7.93 -6.61 -29.38
N ILE A 396 -8.07 -6.36 -30.70
CA ILE A 396 -7.71 -7.32 -31.73
C ILE A 396 -6.22 -7.62 -31.76
N ALA A 397 -5.38 -6.59 -31.55
CA ALA A 397 -3.92 -6.71 -31.45
C ALA A 397 -3.44 -7.28 -30.12
N ARG A 398 -4.33 -7.56 -29.17
CA ARG A 398 -4.00 -8.00 -27.80
C ARG A 398 -3.06 -7.02 -27.08
N PHE A 399 -3.23 -5.71 -27.30
CA PHE A 399 -2.41 -4.63 -26.76
C PHE A 399 -0.91 -4.73 -27.10
N CYS A 400 -0.56 -5.46 -28.18
CA CYS A 400 0.76 -5.45 -28.77
C CYS A 400 0.85 -4.37 -29.86
N GLU A 401 2.08 -4.05 -30.32
CA GLU A 401 2.25 -3.19 -31.48
C GLU A 401 1.50 -3.78 -32.68
N ALA A 402 0.47 -3.07 -33.11
CA ALA A 402 -0.46 -3.55 -34.10
C ALA A 402 0.00 -3.13 -35.51
N ASP A 403 0.20 -4.11 -36.39
CA ASP A 403 0.18 -3.88 -37.84
C ASP A 403 -1.28 -3.68 -38.26
N PRO A 404 -1.69 -2.49 -38.76
CA PRO A 404 -3.07 -2.21 -39.16
C PRO A 404 -3.61 -3.20 -40.19
N GLU A 405 -2.79 -3.67 -41.15
CA GLU A 405 -3.20 -4.62 -42.16
C GLU A 405 -3.57 -5.99 -41.56
N ARG A 406 -2.79 -6.43 -40.56
CA ARG A 406 -3.05 -7.67 -39.81
C ARG A 406 -4.32 -7.57 -38.98
N VAL A 407 -4.57 -6.44 -38.35
CA VAL A 407 -5.79 -6.18 -37.55
C VAL A 407 -7.03 -6.25 -38.47
N VAL A 408 -7.00 -5.57 -39.62
CA VAL A 408 -8.11 -5.61 -40.59
C VAL A 408 -8.31 -7.02 -41.14
N LYS A 409 -7.25 -7.72 -41.49
CA LYS A 409 -7.31 -9.11 -41.97
C LYS A 409 -7.93 -10.05 -40.96
N ALA A 410 -7.54 -9.93 -39.68
CA ALA A 410 -8.11 -10.73 -38.59
C ALA A 410 -9.62 -10.47 -38.44
N ALA A 411 -10.04 -9.20 -38.45
CA ALA A 411 -11.45 -8.82 -38.39
C ALA A 411 -12.25 -9.34 -39.59
N GLN A 412 -11.67 -9.33 -40.80
CA GLN A 412 -12.30 -9.91 -42.02
C GLN A 412 -12.46 -11.42 -41.85
N GLN A 413 -11.44 -12.13 -41.39
CA GLN A 413 -11.49 -13.58 -41.14
C GLN A 413 -12.53 -13.96 -40.12
N ALA A 414 -12.69 -13.13 -39.06
CA ALA A 414 -13.70 -13.31 -38.01
C ALA A 414 -15.11 -12.87 -38.46
N GLY A 415 -15.26 -12.23 -39.65
CA GLY A 415 -16.54 -11.76 -40.16
C GLY A 415 -17.11 -10.52 -39.45
N VAL A 416 -16.27 -9.79 -38.70
CA VAL A 416 -16.68 -8.61 -37.89
C VAL A 416 -16.27 -7.27 -38.51
N HIS A 417 -15.56 -7.28 -39.64
CA HIS A 417 -15.04 -6.07 -40.29
C HIS A 417 -16.15 -5.05 -40.60
N GLU A 418 -17.24 -5.48 -41.26
CA GLU A 418 -18.37 -4.61 -41.59
C GLU A 418 -19.09 -4.06 -40.36
N LEU A 419 -19.12 -4.83 -39.28
CA LEU A 419 -19.66 -4.39 -37.98
C LEU A 419 -18.82 -3.23 -37.39
N ILE A 420 -17.48 -3.39 -37.43
CA ILE A 420 -16.54 -2.38 -36.91
C ILE A 420 -16.65 -1.09 -37.74
N LEU A 421 -16.76 -1.17 -39.09
CA LEU A 421 -16.89 0.01 -39.92
C LEU A 421 -18.20 0.80 -39.71
N ARG A 422 -19.25 0.16 -39.16
CA ARG A 422 -20.51 0.85 -38.81
C ARG A 422 -20.42 1.66 -37.53
N LEU A 423 -19.36 1.47 -36.71
CA LEU A 423 -19.13 2.25 -35.50
C LEU A 423 -18.62 3.65 -35.85
N PRO A 424 -18.94 4.68 -35.07
CA PRO A 424 -18.61 6.08 -35.40
C PRO A 424 -17.12 6.34 -35.68
N GLN A 425 -16.24 5.60 -35.02
CA GLN A 425 -14.78 5.74 -35.14
C GLN A 425 -14.12 4.46 -35.71
N GLY A 426 -14.92 3.51 -36.26
CA GLY A 426 -14.38 2.28 -36.79
C GLY A 426 -13.49 1.53 -35.80
N TYR A 427 -12.28 1.18 -36.23
CA TYR A 427 -11.28 0.48 -35.42
C TYR A 427 -10.74 1.29 -34.21
N ASP A 428 -10.82 2.63 -34.26
CA ASP A 428 -10.39 3.52 -33.20
C ASP A 428 -11.48 3.75 -32.15
N THR A 429 -12.64 3.09 -32.30
CA THR A 429 -13.72 3.15 -31.32
C THR A 429 -13.21 2.64 -29.96
N VAL A 430 -13.24 3.52 -28.93
CA VAL A 430 -12.79 3.18 -27.59
C VAL A 430 -13.91 2.42 -26.87
N LEU A 431 -13.58 1.24 -26.40
CA LEU A 431 -14.45 0.41 -25.57
C LEU A 431 -14.27 0.78 -24.10
N GLY A 432 -15.37 0.87 -23.36
CA GLY A 432 -15.35 0.96 -21.90
C GLY A 432 -14.98 -0.37 -21.25
N ASP A 433 -15.00 -0.38 -19.90
CA ASP A 433 -14.76 -1.60 -19.13
C ASP A 433 -15.71 -2.71 -19.56
N ASN A 434 -15.20 -3.93 -19.71
CA ASN A 434 -15.92 -5.12 -20.19
C ASN A 434 -16.57 -4.96 -21.56
N GLY A 435 -15.99 -4.14 -22.45
CA GLY A 435 -16.54 -3.90 -23.80
C GLY A 435 -17.85 -3.12 -23.76
N GLY A 436 -17.97 -2.16 -22.84
CA GLY A 436 -19.12 -1.26 -22.78
C GLY A 436 -19.36 -0.58 -24.12
N GLY A 437 -20.61 -0.63 -24.63
CA GLY A 437 -21.01 -0.12 -25.94
C GLY A 437 -21.26 -1.20 -26.98
N LEU A 438 -20.87 -2.46 -26.76
CA LEU A 438 -21.15 -3.59 -27.61
C LEU A 438 -22.17 -4.55 -26.98
N SER A 439 -23.07 -5.13 -27.81
CA SER A 439 -23.94 -6.21 -27.33
C SER A 439 -23.15 -7.51 -27.13
N GLY A 440 -23.67 -8.46 -26.33
CA GLY A 440 -23.01 -9.74 -26.10
C GLY A 440 -22.73 -10.55 -27.37
N GLY A 441 -23.53 -10.39 -28.40
CA GLY A 441 -23.28 -11.02 -29.73
C GLY A 441 -22.28 -10.28 -30.62
N GLN A 442 -21.95 -9.03 -30.28
CA GLN A 442 -20.97 -8.22 -31.00
C GLN A 442 -19.56 -8.34 -30.38
N LYS A 443 -19.47 -8.74 -29.12
CA LYS A 443 -18.21 -9.06 -28.41
C LYS A 443 -17.63 -10.37 -28.91
#